data_7e3ba610a97dd78024c7cb26fd1d1c15
#
_entry.id   7e3ba610a97dd78024c7cb26fd1d1c15
#
_cell.length_a   1.000
_cell.length_b   1.000
_cell.length_c   1.000
_cell.angle_alpha   90.00
_cell.angle_beta   90.00
_cell.angle_gamma   90.00
#
_symmetry.space_group_name_H-M   'P 1'
#
loop_
_entity.id
_entity.type
_entity.pdbx_description
1 polymer ?
#
loop_
_entity_poly.entity_id
_entity_poly.type
_entity_poly.pdbx_seq_one_letter_code
_entity_poly.pdbx_strand_id
1 'polypeptide(L)'
;MSFSFRRIALIFAPAAVLLAVGGIAAGTATAGTTGTPHHRAQTAQAAPPVDHQLCYNAYGSQFAIPSGIRLINQFSPNGFIPVITPTVTVHCNPVQKTASGVVYPITNPNAHLACYPISETTQPTPTVVVTNQFGSATLVPSQPNLLCVPSWKSLTGPPGKSPTTPPNLNHFTCYPVSVKSGAYHPPTVLLQDEFASAPVSASVNPVPSELCLPTEKILPSGQVFPIINPTLHLLCFQVSQTPIIPQVWDENQFGTSPITISSTKWLCAPSTKTVVSS
;
A
#
# COMPACT_ATOMS: atom_id res chain seq x y z
N MET A 1 1.31 -25.51 -49.50
CA MET A 1 2.22 -24.38 -49.36
C MET A 1 3.16 -24.65 -48.20
N SER A 2 4.45 -24.87 -48.53
CA SER A 2 5.49 -25.38 -47.61
C SER A 2 6.19 -24.17 -46.99
N PHE A 3 6.23 -24.07 -45.64
CA PHE A 3 7.03 -23.05 -44.93
C PHE A 3 8.26 -23.69 -44.31
N SER A 4 9.40 -23.18 -44.81
CA SER A 4 10.75 -23.62 -44.45
C SER A 4 11.17 -23.04 -43.09
N PHE A 5 11.61 -23.90 -42.17
CA PHE A 5 12.25 -23.52 -40.90
C PHE A 5 13.71 -23.14 -41.13
N ARG A 6 14.08 -21.88 -40.84
CA ARG A 6 15.49 -21.47 -40.74
C ARG A 6 15.97 -21.68 -39.29
N ARG A 7 16.99 -22.54 -39.17
CA ARG A 7 17.73 -22.76 -37.91
C ARG A 7 18.74 -21.61 -37.73
N ILE A 8 18.70 -20.96 -36.57
CA ILE A 8 19.71 -20.00 -36.11
C ILE A 8 20.68 -20.76 -35.20
N ALA A 9 21.96 -20.76 -35.59
CA ALA A 9 23.05 -21.36 -34.82
C ALA A 9 23.54 -20.35 -33.77
N LEU A 10 23.58 -20.77 -32.50
CA LEU A 10 24.24 -20.04 -31.40
C LEU A 10 25.74 -20.36 -31.40
N ILE A 11 26.54 -19.33 -31.49
CA ILE A 11 28.02 -19.41 -31.37
C ILE A 11 28.36 -19.15 -29.90
N PHE A 12 28.96 -20.15 -29.24
CA PHE A 12 29.56 -19.99 -27.90
C PHE A 12 31.01 -19.53 -28.04
N ALA A 13 31.38 -18.46 -27.34
CA ALA A 13 32.76 -18.04 -27.14
C ALA A 13 33.25 -18.50 -25.75
N PRO A 14 34.49 -19.03 -25.64
CA PRO A 14 35.02 -19.44 -24.34
C PRO A 14 35.64 -18.27 -23.58
N ALA A 15 35.35 -18.20 -22.27
CA ALA A 15 35.98 -17.28 -21.34
C ALA A 15 37.36 -17.83 -20.88
N ALA A 16 38.39 -17.02 -21.02
CA ALA A 16 39.75 -17.32 -20.52
C ALA A 16 39.83 -17.04 -19.01
N VAL A 17 40.29 -18.02 -18.24
CA VAL A 17 40.63 -17.90 -16.84
C VAL A 17 42.10 -17.45 -16.70
N LEU A 18 42.34 -16.28 -16.12
CA LEU A 18 43.65 -15.81 -15.68
C LEU A 18 43.88 -16.20 -14.23
N LEU A 19 44.85 -17.10 -14.02
CA LEU A 19 45.43 -17.42 -12.71
C LEU A 19 46.52 -16.38 -12.39
N ALA A 20 46.31 -15.58 -11.33
CA ALA A 20 47.34 -14.73 -10.76
C ALA A 20 47.96 -15.44 -9.52
N VAL A 21 49.24 -15.82 -9.63
CA VAL A 21 50.04 -16.28 -8.50
C VAL A 21 50.64 -15.04 -7.82
N GLY A 22 50.28 -14.79 -6.59
CA GLY A 22 50.83 -13.68 -5.80
C GLY A 22 51.51 -14.19 -4.50
N GLY A 23 52.75 -13.78 -4.34
CA GLY A 23 53.73 -14.26 -3.39
C GLY A 23 53.42 -14.00 -1.90
N ILE A 24 54.04 -14.87 -1.11
CA ILE A 24 54.03 -14.84 0.38
C ILE A 24 55.11 -13.81 0.84
N ALA A 25 54.70 -12.79 1.54
CA ALA A 25 55.55 -11.90 2.31
C ALA A 25 55.31 -12.13 3.81
N ALA A 26 56.34 -12.63 4.51
CA ALA A 26 56.37 -12.74 5.94
C ALA A 26 56.54 -11.34 6.56
N GLY A 27 55.57 -10.89 7.32
CA GLY A 27 55.60 -9.63 8.07
C GLY A 27 55.38 -9.89 9.57
N THR A 28 56.33 -9.40 10.35
CA THR A 28 56.51 -9.47 11.80
C THR A 28 55.27 -9.05 12.59
N ALA A 29 54.97 -9.81 13.63
CA ALA A 29 53.93 -9.51 14.61
C ALA A 29 54.34 -8.30 15.49
N THR A 30 53.53 -7.25 15.49
CA THR A 30 53.51 -6.25 16.54
C THR A 30 52.18 -6.36 17.30
N ALA A 31 52.29 -6.64 18.59
CA ALA A 31 51.17 -6.59 19.53
C ALA A 31 50.70 -5.13 19.67
N GLY A 32 49.43 -4.88 19.51
CA GLY A 32 48.92 -3.54 19.72
C GLY A 32 47.38 -3.44 19.65
N THR A 33 46.79 -3.18 20.80
CA THR A 33 45.51 -2.51 21.05
C THR A 33 44.23 -3.27 20.68
N THR A 34 43.52 -3.63 21.74
CA THR A 34 42.11 -4.02 21.79
C THR A 34 41.22 -2.91 21.17
N GLY A 35 40.99 -3.01 19.87
CA GLY A 35 40.01 -2.21 19.21
C GLY A 35 38.60 -2.75 19.48
N THR A 36 37.80 -1.98 20.21
CA THR A 36 36.34 -2.19 20.31
C THR A 36 35.74 -2.36 18.92
N PRO A 37 34.91 -3.36 18.70
CA PRO A 37 34.22 -3.48 17.40
C PRO A 37 33.28 -2.28 17.23
N HIS A 38 33.66 -1.36 16.36
CA HIS A 38 32.73 -0.37 15.86
C HIS A 38 31.63 -1.10 15.11
N HIS A 39 30.49 -1.34 15.76
CA HIS A 39 29.25 -1.64 15.09
C HIS A 39 28.97 -0.46 14.16
N ARG A 40 29.31 -0.65 12.87
CA ARG A 40 28.87 0.24 11.81
C ARG A 40 27.34 0.24 11.89
N ALA A 41 26.77 1.34 12.38
CA ALA A 41 25.33 1.55 12.38
C ALA A 41 24.89 1.35 10.91
N GLN A 42 24.18 0.26 10.65
CA GLN A 42 23.45 0.11 9.40
C GLN A 42 22.46 1.27 9.37
N THR A 43 22.70 2.23 8.50
CA THR A 43 21.67 3.24 8.16
C THR A 43 20.46 2.46 7.72
N ALA A 44 19.41 2.45 8.54
CA ALA A 44 18.14 1.85 8.20
C ALA A 44 17.71 2.49 6.86
N GLN A 45 17.67 1.69 5.82
CA GLN A 45 17.19 2.14 4.52
C GLN A 45 15.76 2.62 4.73
N ALA A 46 15.50 3.89 4.44
CA ALA A 46 14.17 4.45 4.54
C ALA A 46 13.22 3.55 3.74
N ALA A 47 12.14 3.10 4.39
CA ALA A 47 11.13 2.31 3.69
C ALA A 47 10.63 3.10 2.47
N PRO A 48 10.41 2.45 1.32
CA PRO A 48 9.98 3.16 0.12
C PRO A 48 8.71 3.98 0.41
N PRO A 49 8.61 5.21 -0.12
CA PRO A 49 7.42 6.02 0.06
C PRO A 49 6.20 5.27 -0.50
N VAL A 50 5.08 5.33 0.22
CA VAL A 50 3.80 4.87 -0.32
C VAL A 50 3.17 6.01 -1.08
N ASP A 51 2.58 5.68 -2.23
CA ASP A 51 1.86 6.63 -3.06
C ASP A 51 0.61 7.15 -2.34
N HIS A 52 0.21 8.35 -2.69
CA HIS A 52 -1.14 8.81 -2.39
C HIS A 52 -2.12 7.89 -3.08
N GLN A 53 -3.27 7.66 -2.46
CA GLN A 53 -4.33 6.86 -3.04
C GLN A 53 -5.56 7.72 -3.32
N LEU A 54 -6.06 7.69 -4.54
CA LEU A 54 -7.36 8.24 -4.89
C LEU A 54 -8.38 7.11 -4.87
N CYS A 55 -9.30 7.18 -3.93
CA CYS A 55 -10.28 6.14 -3.69
C CYS A 55 -11.64 6.52 -4.24
N TYR A 56 -12.35 5.54 -4.74
CA TYR A 56 -13.64 5.64 -5.38
C TYR A 56 -14.67 4.76 -4.71
N ASN A 57 -15.92 5.17 -4.71
CA ASN A 57 -17.01 4.24 -4.44
C ASN A 57 -17.07 3.21 -5.56
N ALA A 58 -17.18 1.94 -5.18
CA ALA A 58 -17.21 0.81 -6.10
C ALA A 58 -18.36 -0.13 -5.77
N TYR A 59 -18.82 -0.86 -6.75
CA TYR A 59 -19.79 -1.94 -6.59
C TYR A 59 -19.61 -2.99 -7.69
N GLY A 60 -20.07 -4.20 -7.47
CA GLY A 60 -19.91 -5.28 -8.44
C GLY A 60 -20.23 -6.63 -7.88
N SER A 61 -19.66 -7.65 -8.50
CA SER A 61 -19.84 -9.04 -8.13
C SER A 61 -19.23 -9.36 -6.77
N GLN A 62 -19.68 -10.46 -6.19
CA GLN A 62 -19.12 -10.98 -4.95
C GLN A 62 -17.82 -11.75 -5.21
N PHE A 63 -16.90 -11.64 -4.28
CA PHE A 63 -15.66 -12.42 -4.26
C PHE A 63 -15.80 -13.63 -3.32
N ALA A 64 -15.04 -14.68 -3.59
CA ALA A 64 -15.01 -15.87 -2.75
C ALA A 64 -14.09 -15.67 -1.53
N ILE A 65 -14.56 -14.97 -0.52
CA ILE A 65 -13.78 -14.68 0.69
C ILE A 65 -13.94 -15.83 1.69
N PRO A 66 -12.86 -16.52 2.11
CA PRO A 66 -12.95 -17.54 3.14
C PRO A 66 -13.30 -16.92 4.51
N SER A 67 -14.13 -17.61 5.29
CA SER A 67 -14.37 -17.25 6.69
C SER A 67 -13.13 -17.55 7.55
N GLY A 68 -12.99 -16.87 8.69
CA GLY A 68 -11.89 -17.13 9.62
C GLY A 68 -10.56 -16.44 9.28
N ILE A 69 -10.57 -15.45 8.43
CA ILE A 69 -9.40 -14.58 8.19
C ILE A 69 -9.09 -13.82 9.47
N ARG A 70 -7.85 -13.92 9.95
CA ARG A 70 -7.36 -13.19 11.10
C ARG A 70 -6.55 -11.97 10.67
N LEU A 71 -6.84 -10.82 11.29
CA LEU A 71 -6.17 -9.54 11.06
C LEU A 71 -5.40 -9.13 12.31
N ILE A 72 -4.16 -8.67 12.14
CA ILE A 72 -3.28 -8.21 13.22
C ILE A 72 -2.72 -6.85 12.83
N ASN A 73 -2.88 -5.84 13.70
CA ASN A 73 -2.30 -4.52 13.51
C ASN A 73 -1.98 -3.86 14.85
N GLN A 74 -1.52 -2.62 14.85
CA GLN A 74 -1.11 -1.92 16.07
C GLN A 74 -2.22 -1.73 17.11
N PHE A 75 -3.49 -1.65 16.70
CA PHE A 75 -4.61 -1.52 17.64
C PHE A 75 -5.04 -2.88 18.18
N SER A 76 -4.79 -3.93 17.43
CA SER A 76 -5.16 -5.31 17.76
C SER A 76 -3.95 -6.26 17.62
N PRO A 77 -2.95 -6.16 18.51
CA PRO A 77 -1.71 -6.95 18.40
C PRO A 77 -1.94 -8.45 18.61
N ASN A 78 -3.02 -8.83 19.29
CA ASN A 78 -3.43 -10.22 19.45
C ASN A 78 -4.29 -10.74 18.28
N GLY A 79 -4.61 -9.85 17.33
CA GLY A 79 -5.44 -10.15 16.17
C GLY A 79 -6.91 -10.35 16.48
N PHE A 80 -7.74 -10.25 15.44
CA PHE A 80 -9.18 -10.46 15.46
C PHE A 80 -9.65 -11.11 14.17
N ILE A 81 -10.86 -11.67 14.18
CA ILE A 81 -11.47 -12.36 13.03
C ILE A 81 -12.77 -11.63 12.67
N PRO A 82 -12.76 -10.70 11.71
CA PRO A 82 -13.95 -9.97 11.32
C PRO A 82 -14.88 -10.81 10.44
N VAL A 83 -16.14 -10.40 10.39
CA VAL A 83 -17.04 -10.76 9.31
C VAL A 83 -16.75 -9.84 8.14
N ILE A 84 -16.39 -10.40 6.98
CA ILE A 84 -16.05 -9.63 5.78
C ILE A 84 -17.21 -9.74 4.79
N THR A 85 -17.76 -8.60 4.37
CA THR A 85 -18.75 -8.55 3.28
C THR A 85 -18.03 -8.82 1.96
N PRO A 86 -18.48 -9.79 1.14
CA PRO A 86 -17.70 -10.26 -0.01
C PRO A 86 -17.79 -9.34 -1.26
N THR A 87 -18.19 -8.08 -1.10
CA THR A 87 -18.32 -7.10 -2.16
C THR A 87 -17.36 -5.94 -1.96
N VAL A 88 -16.61 -5.58 -2.99
CA VAL A 88 -15.78 -4.36 -2.98
C VAL A 88 -16.70 -3.14 -2.94
N THR A 89 -16.50 -2.27 -1.96
CA THR A 89 -17.26 -1.00 -1.84
C THR A 89 -16.40 0.24 -2.05
N VAL A 90 -15.09 0.08 -1.99
CA VAL A 90 -14.10 1.13 -2.29
C VAL A 90 -12.97 0.52 -3.09
N HIS A 91 -12.57 1.19 -4.16
CA HIS A 91 -11.40 0.86 -4.95
C HIS A 91 -10.46 2.06 -4.98
N CYS A 92 -9.16 1.84 -4.75
CA CYS A 92 -8.18 2.92 -4.71
C CYS A 92 -7.09 2.71 -5.77
N ASN A 93 -6.74 3.80 -6.45
CA ASN A 93 -5.62 3.87 -7.38
C ASN A 93 -4.48 4.68 -6.78
N PRO A 94 -3.23 4.34 -7.06
CA PRO A 94 -2.13 5.28 -6.83
C PRO A 94 -2.37 6.54 -7.66
N VAL A 95 -2.10 7.71 -7.07
CA VAL A 95 -2.40 9.00 -7.69
C VAL A 95 -1.22 9.95 -7.59
N GLN A 96 -0.86 10.57 -8.71
CA GLN A 96 -0.01 11.74 -8.70
C GLN A 96 -0.77 12.91 -8.11
N LYS A 97 -0.20 13.56 -7.13
CA LYS A 97 -0.76 14.75 -6.50
C LYS A 97 0.17 15.94 -6.66
N THR A 98 -0.38 17.07 -7.07
CA THR A 98 0.32 18.35 -7.02
C THR A 98 -0.37 19.26 -6.02
N ALA A 99 0.38 19.80 -5.06
CA ALA A 99 -0.11 20.69 -4.02
C ALA A 99 0.89 21.81 -3.78
N SER A 100 0.45 23.08 -3.81
CA SER A 100 1.30 24.26 -3.60
C SER A 100 2.58 24.24 -4.47
N GLY A 101 2.46 23.79 -5.73
CA GLY A 101 3.58 23.70 -6.68
C GLY A 101 4.51 22.49 -6.50
N VAL A 102 4.31 21.66 -5.46
CA VAL A 102 5.07 20.43 -5.24
C VAL A 102 4.35 19.24 -5.87
N VAL A 103 5.07 18.47 -6.70
CA VAL A 103 4.57 17.24 -7.33
C VAL A 103 4.99 16.03 -6.50
N TYR A 104 4.03 15.20 -6.18
CA TYR A 104 4.21 13.89 -5.55
C TYR A 104 3.87 12.84 -6.61
N PRO A 105 4.87 12.28 -7.31
CA PRO A 105 4.64 11.35 -8.41
C PRO A 105 4.19 9.98 -7.90
N ILE A 106 3.60 9.17 -8.79
CA ILE A 106 3.35 7.76 -8.55
C ILE A 106 4.69 7.01 -8.62
N THR A 107 5.00 6.24 -7.59
CA THR A 107 6.22 5.41 -7.51
C THR A 107 5.93 3.93 -7.79
N ASN A 108 4.71 3.47 -7.50
CA ASN A 108 4.25 2.12 -7.82
C ASN A 108 2.89 2.18 -8.53
N PRO A 109 2.86 2.17 -9.87
CA PRO A 109 1.61 2.26 -10.63
C PRO A 109 0.67 1.06 -10.44
N ASN A 110 1.15 -0.04 -9.84
CA ASN A 110 0.35 -1.23 -9.55
C ASN A 110 -0.15 -1.27 -8.09
N ALA A 111 0.02 -0.20 -7.32
CA ALA A 111 -0.39 -0.14 -5.92
C ALA A 111 -1.89 0.14 -5.75
N HIS A 112 -2.74 -0.71 -6.33
CA HIS A 112 -4.20 -0.61 -6.18
C HIS A 112 -4.68 -1.32 -4.92
N LEU A 113 -5.79 -0.85 -4.35
CA LEU A 113 -6.45 -1.47 -3.20
C LEU A 113 -7.92 -1.73 -3.51
N ALA A 114 -8.36 -2.95 -3.22
CA ALA A 114 -9.78 -3.32 -3.15
C ALA A 114 -10.21 -3.39 -1.69
N CYS A 115 -11.22 -2.61 -1.29
CA CYS A 115 -11.65 -2.53 0.10
C CYS A 115 -13.02 -3.15 0.29
N TYR A 116 -13.10 -4.01 1.30
CA TYR A 116 -14.26 -4.80 1.68
C TYR A 116 -14.78 -4.31 3.03
N PRO A 117 -16.09 -4.08 3.19
CA PRO A 117 -16.65 -3.80 4.49
C PRO A 117 -16.39 -4.95 5.45
N ILE A 118 -16.02 -4.59 6.67
CA ILE A 118 -15.88 -5.54 7.78
C ILE A 118 -16.73 -5.11 8.94
N SER A 119 -17.20 -6.08 9.73
CA SER A 119 -17.79 -5.85 11.03
C SER A 119 -17.08 -6.68 12.07
N GLU A 120 -16.88 -6.10 13.24
CA GLU A 120 -16.17 -6.72 14.34
C GLU A 120 -16.82 -6.34 15.66
N THR A 121 -16.72 -7.25 16.61
CA THR A 121 -17.00 -6.95 18.01
C THR A 121 -15.88 -6.12 18.59
N THR A 122 -16.18 -5.26 19.49
CA THR A 122 -15.37 -4.23 20.14
C THR A 122 -13.85 -4.49 20.20
N GLN A 123 -13.08 -3.67 19.46
CA GLN A 123 -11.62 -3.64 19.53
C GLN A 123 -11.13 -2.40 20.30
N PRO A 124 -10.01 -2.46 21.02
CA PRO A 124 -9.38 -1.28 21.58
C PRO A 124 -8.98 -0.30 20.48
N THR A 125 -9.40 0.96 20.59
CA THR A 125 -9.04 2.02 19.66
C THR A 125 -8.40 3.18 20.43
N PRO A 126 -7.06 3.19 20.57
CA PRO A 126 -6.40 4.24 21.33
C PRO A 126 -6.47 5.58 20.60
N THR A 127 -6.51 6.67 21.36
CA THR A 127 -6.32 8.02 20.83
C THR A 127 -4.92 8.13 20.20
N VAL A 128 -4.81 8.74 19.03
CA VAL A 128 -3.56 8.84 18.27
C VAL A 128 -3.30 10.26 17.80
N VAL A 129 -2.05 10.67 17.71
CA VAL A 129 -1.63 11.84 16.93
C VAL A 129 -1.23 11.36 15.55
N VAL A 130 -1.83 11.93 14.51
CA VAL A 130 -1.52 11.60 13.11
C VAL A 130 -1.03 12.85 12.42
N THR A 131 0.11 12.71 11.73
CA THR A 131 0.76 13.81 11.00
C THR A 131 0.97 13.42 9.54
N ASN A 132 0.64 14.34 8.65
CA ASN A 132 0.95 14.26 7.23
C ASN A 132 1.22 15.67 6.66
N GLN A 133 1.34 15.76 5.35
CA GLN A 133 1.61 17.03 4.66
C GLN A 133 0.52 18.12 4.80
N PHE A 134 -0.68 17.76 5.25
CA PHE A 134 -1.77 18.71 5.47
C PHE A 134 -1.81 19.25 6.90
N GLY A 135 -1.04 18.69 7.81
CA GLY A 135 -0.99 19.10 9.21
C GLY A 135 -0.91 17.93 10.18
N SER A 136 -1.30 18.21 11.43
CA SER A 136 -1.28 17.23 12.52
C SER A 136 -2.50 17.41 13.42
N ALA A 137 -3.11 16.31 13.82
CA ALA A 137 -4.23 16.31 14.75
C ALA A 137 -4.23 15.07 15.65
N THR A 138 -4.85 15.23 16.81
CA THR A 138 -5.21 14.13 17.70
C THR A 138 -6.53 13.57 17.25
N LEU A 139 -6.55 12.28 16.91
CA LEU A 139 -7.71 11.58 16.40
C LEU A 139 -8.20 10.53 17.39
N VAL A 140 -9.50 10.28 17.38
CA VAL A 140 -10.16 9.19 18.09
C VAL A 140 -10.73 8.24 17.05
N PRO A 141 -10.08 7.08 16.81
CA PRO A 141 -10.61 6.04 15.93
C PRO A 141 -11.84 5.38 16.54
N SER A 142 -12.80 4.99 15.70
CA SER A 142 -13.91 4.10 16.08
C SER A 142 -13.58 2.63 15.74
N GLN A 143 -14.60 1.75 15.69
CA GLN A 143 -14.38 0.35 15.31
C GLN A 143 -13.97 0.22 13.84
N PRO A 144 -13.16 -0.80 13.48
CA PRO A 144 -12.74 -1.01 12.10
C PRO A 144 -13.95 -1.29 11.20
N ASN A 145 -13.94 -0.71 10.01
CA ASN A 145 -15.05 -0.84 9.05
C ASN A 145 -14.64 -1.36 7.67
N LEU A 146 -13.35 -1.32 7.32
CA LEU A 146 -12.85 -1.80 6.03
C LEU A 146 -11.58 -2.63 6.17
N LEU A 147 -11.50 -3.70 5.37
CA LEU A 147 -10.27 -4.40 5.02
C LEU A 147 -9.92 -4.04 3.58
N CYS A 148 -8.79 -3.36 3.37
CA CYS A 148 -8.26 -3.07 2.04
C CYS A 148 -7.12 -4.02 1.72
N VAL A 149 -7.22 -4.69 0.58
CA VAL A 149 -6.25 -5.68 0.11
C VAL A 149 -5.56 -5.18 -1.15
N PRO A 150 -4.26 -5.43 -1.33
CA PRO A 150 -3.58 -5.20 -2.59
C PRO A 150 -4.29 -5.91 -3.74
N SER A 151 -4.49 -5.20 -4.86
CA SER A 151 -5.15 -5.74 -6.03
C SER A 151 -4.43 -5.33 -7.32
N TRP A 152 -4.61 -6.15 -8.35
CA TRP A 152 -4.30 -5.82 -9.73
C TRP A 152 -5.55 -5.29 -10.39
N LYS A 153 -5.38 -4.38 -11.34
CA LYS A 153 -6.48 -3.80 -12.09
C LYS A 153 -6.22 -3.82 -13.58
N SER A 154 -7.29 -3.99 -14.36
CA SER A 154 -7.27 -3.87 -15.82
C SER A 154 -8.52 -3.17 -16.32
N LEU A 155 -8.37 -2.32 -17.34
CA LEU A 155 -9.47 -1.62 -18.01
C LEU A 155 -10.03 -2.40 -19.19
N THR A 156 -9.34 -3.42 -19.69
CA THR A 156 -9.63 -4.07 -20.98
C THR A 156 -10.11 -5.52 -20.87
N GLY A 157 -10.11 -6.07 -19.66
CA GLY A 157 -10.51 -7.47 -19.41
C GLY A 157 -9.87 -8.01 -18.14
N PRO A 158 -10.13 -9.28 -17.78
CA PRO A 158 -9.49 -9.89 -16.63
C PRO A 158 -7.96 -9.73 -16.75
N PRO A 159 -7.27 -9.24 -15.70
CA PRO A 159 -5.82 -9.29 -15.66
C PRO A 159 -5.37 -10.72 -15.94
N GLY A 160 -4.33 -10.90 -16.73
CA GLY A 160 -3.76 -12.23 -16.96
C GLY A 160 -3.28 -12.85 -15.65
N LYS A 161 -2.54 -13.99 -15.72
CA LYS A 161 -1.93 -14.57 -14.51
C LYS A 161 -0.94 -13.56 -13.88
N SER A 162 -1.48 -12.69 -13.06
CA SER A 162 -0.71 -11.70 -12.29
C SER A 162 -0.20 -12.34 -11.01
N PRO A 163 0.91 -11.87 -10.46
CA PRO A 163 1.29 -12.22 -9.10
C PRO A 163 0.12 -11.98 -8.15
N THR A 164 -0.08 -12.85 -7.19
CA THR A 164 -1.23 -12.84 -6.27
C THR A 164 -1.30 -11.60 -5.36
N THR A 165 -0.24 -10.78 -5.33
CA THR A 165 -0.18 -9.56 -4.55
C THR A 165 0.75 -8.56 -5.24
N PRO A 166 0.32 -7.31 -5.50
CA PRO A 166 1.20 -6.23 -5.96
C PRO A 166 2.39 -6.07 -4.99
N PRO A 167 3.62 -5.93 -5.48
CA PRO A 167 4.80 -5.79 -4.64
C PRO A 167 4.75 -4.50 -3.81
N ASN A 168 5.29 -4.56 -2.59
CA ASN A 168 5.50 -3.42 -1.69
C ASN A 168 4.23 -2.67 -1.25
N LEU A 169 3.10 -3.35 -1.21
CA LEU A 169 1.84 -2.79 -0.72
C LEU A 169 1.30 -3.61 0.45
N ASN A 170 1.05 -2.93 1.58
CA ASN A 170 0.42 -3.54 2.75
C ASN A 170 -1.06 -3.85 2.50
N HIS A 171 -1.57 -4.81 3.25
CA HIS A 171 -2.98 -4.82 3.59
C HIS A 171 -3.25 -3.72 4.61
N PHE A 172 -4.44 -3.17 4.62
CA PHE A 172 -4.84 -2.15 5.59
C PHE A 172 -6.17 -2.51 6.24
N THR A 173 -6.26 -2.27 7.55
CA THR A 173 -7.55 -2.16 8.25
C THR A 173 -7.82 -0.69 8.49
N CYS A 174 -8.99 -0.20 8.04
CA CYS A 174 -9.36 1.20 8.17
C CYS A 174 -10.38 1.39 9.29
N TYR A 175 -10.25 2.52 9.94
CA TYR A 175 -11.02 2.94 11.10
C TYR A 175 -11.60 4.33 10.85
N PRO A 176 -12.92 4.54 10.92
CA PRO A 176 -13.47 5.88 10.95
C PRO A 176 -12.87 6.68 12.10
N VAL A 177 -12.60 7.97 11.86
CA VAL A 177 -11.96 8.83 12.87
C VAL A 177 -12.76 10.09 13.13
N SER A 178 -12.65 10.60 14.36
CA SER A 178 -13.05 11.95 14.72
C SER A 178 -11.85 12.76 15.21
N VAL A 179 -11.87 14.07 14.97
CA VAL A 179 -10.82 15.00 15.43
C VAL A 179 -11.11 15.39 16.88
N LYS A 180 -10.16 15.13 17.79
CA LYS A 180 -10.20 15.56 19.18
C LYS A 180 -9.58 16.95 19.36
N SER A 181 -8.46 17.20 18.69
CA SER A 181 -7.74 18.49 18.71
C SER A 181 -6.78 18.58 17.54
N GLY A 182 -6.32 19.78 17.22
CA GLY A 182 -5.50 20.05 16.04
C GLY A 182 -6.33 20.20 14.77
N ALA A 183 -5.69 20.37 13.63
CA ALA A 183 -6.38 20.55 12.35
C ALA A 183 -5.50 20.15 11.17
N TYR A 184 -6.14 19.88 10.04
CA TYR A 184 -5.52 19.74 8.73
C TYR A 184 -5.92 20.93 7.83
N HIS A 185 -5.01 21.36 6.98
CA HIS A 185 -5.20 22.49 6.07
C HIS A 185 -4.80 22.11 4.64
N PRO A 186 -5.56 21.18 4.00
CA PRO A 186 -5.24 20.80 2.64
C PRO A 186 -5.49 22.00 1.69
N PRO A 187 -4.54 22.32 0.82
CA PRO A 187 -4.80 23.25 -0.28
C PRO A 187 -5.69 22.57 -1.33
N THR A 188 -6.16 23.35 -2.32
CA THR A 188 -6.63 22.76 -3.57
C THR A 188 -5.49 21.97 -4.21
N VAL A 189 -5.79 20.77 -4.67
CA VAL A 189 -4.81 19.86 -5.25
C VAL A 189 -5.15 19.55 -6.71
N LEU A 190 -4.13 19.20 -7.50
CA LEU A 190 -4.32 18.59 -8.81
C LEU A 190 -4.03 17.10 -8.64
N LEU A 191 -4.96 16.26 -9.06
CA LEU A 191 -4.89 14.80 -8.96
C LEU A 191 -4.92 14.19 -10.36
N GLN A 192 -4.03 13.22 -10.59
CA GLN A 192 -4.00 12.44 -11.83
C GLN A 192 -3.69 10.98 -11.50
N ASP A 193 -4.65 10.12 -11.72
CA ASP A 193 -4.47 8.67 -11.73
C ASP A 193 -4.68 8.14 -13.15
N GLU A 194 -4.73 6.83 -13.31
CA GLU A 194 -4.90 6.23 -14.65
C GLU A 194 -6.29 6.42 -15.28
N PHE A 195 -7.28 6.90 -14.52
CA PHE A 195 -8.60 7.26 -15.08
C PHE A 195 -8.63 8.66 -15.70
N ALA A 196 -7.63 9.49 -15.41
CA ALA A 196 -7.56 10.86 -15.89
C ALA A 196 -6.41 11.05 -16.88
N SER A 197 -6.73 11.50 -18.09
CA SER A 197 -5.72 11.82 -19.13
C SER A 197 -4.87 13.05 -18.79
N ALA A 198 -5.32 13.89 -17.86
CA ALA A 198 -4.64 15.09 -17.40
C ALA A 198 -4.97 15.34 -15.90
N PRO A 199 -4.12 16.13 -15.20
CA PRO A 199 -4.40 16.49 -13.81
C PRO A 199 -5.72 17.23 -13.66
N VAL A 200 -6.54 16.82 -12.70
CA VAL A 200 -7.86 17.40 -12.39
C VAL A 200 -7.82 18.11 -11.05
N SER A 201 -8.36 19.32 -11.00
CA SER A 201 -8.46 20.08 -9.74
C SER A 201 -9.46 19.45 -8.79
N ALA A 202 -9.10 19.33 -7.53
CA ALA A 202 -9.92 18.75 -6.49
C ALA A 202 -9.84 19.54 -5.18
N SER A 203 -10.98 19.68 -4.51
CA SER A 203 -11.07 20.20 -3.15
C SER A 203 -11.04 19.05 -2.15
N VAL A 204 -10.20 19.17 -1.13
CA VAL A 204 -10.04 18.18 -0.06
C VAL A 204 -10.71 18.71 1.20
N ASN A 205 -11.62 17.92 1.79
CA ASN A 205 -12.24 18.28 3.06
C ASN A 205 -11.17 18.25 4.16
N PRO A 206 -11.01 19.29 4.99
CA PRO A 206 -10.00 19.30 6.06
C PRO A 206 -10.28 18.30 7.20
N VAL A 207 -11.49 17.76 7.29
CA VAL A 207 -11.83 16.75 8.29
C VAL A 207 -11.55 15.36 7.75
N PRO A 208 -10.64 14.58 8.37
CA PRO A 208 -10.36 13.22 7.95
C PRO A 208 -11.55 12.31 8.20
N SER A 209 -11.69 11.29 7.35
CA SER A 209 -12.76 10.29 7.45
C SER A 209 -12.27 8.96 8.01
N GLU A 210 -11.11 8.50 7.53
CA GLU A 210 -10.59 7.16 7.83
C GLU A 210 -9.10 7.21 8.13
N LEU A 211 -8.67 6.41 9.09
CA LEU A 211 -7.27 6.08 9.35
C LEU A 211 -7.05 4.60 9.04
N CYS A 212 -6.20 4.31 8.06
CA CYS A 212 -5.89 2.95 7.66
C CYS A 212 -4.52 2.53 8.19
N LEU A 213 -4.48 1.42 8.93
CA LEU A 213 -3.29 0.85 9.54
C LEU A 213 -2.76 -0.31 8.72
N PRO A 214 -1.43 -0.42 8.53
CA PRO A 214 -0.82 -1.63 8.01
C PRO A 214 -1.26 -2.84 8.82
N THR A 215 -1.65 -3.89 8.13
CA THR A 215 -2.29 -5.06 8.75
C THR A 215 -1.66 -6.35 8.22
N GLU A 216 -1.21 -7.20 9.12
CA GLU A 216 -0.93 -8.60 8.80
C GLU A 216 -2.25 -9.33 8.63
N LYS A 217 -2.33 -10.16 7.61
CA LYS A 217 -3.49 -10.98 7.32
C LYS A 217 -3.11 -12.44 7.26
N ILE A 218 -3.84 -13.28 8.00
CA ILE A 218 -3.64 -14.72 8.04
C ILE A 218 -4.90 -15.40 7.53
N LEU A 219 -4.74 -16.23 6.49
CA LEU A 219 -5.85 -17.04 5.95
C LEU A 219 -6.09 -18.28 6.82
N PRO A 220 -7.29 -18.89 6.76
CA PRO A 220 -7.56 -20.14 7.44
C PRO A 220 -6.64 -21.29 7.02
N SER A 221 -6.06 -21.23 5.84
CA SER A 221 -5.04 -22.16 5.35
C SER A 221 -3.69 -22.06 6.08
N GLY A 222 -3.51 -21.04 6.93
CA GLY A 222 -2.22 -20.72 7.55
C GLY A 222 -1.33 -19.81 6.71
N GLN A 223 -1.73 -19.42 5.49
CA GLN A 223 -0.96 -18.48 4.68
C GLN A 223 -0.97 -17.10 5.33
N VAL A 224 0.23 -16.53 5.52
CA VAL A 224 0.47 -15.23 6.14
C VAL A 224 0.85 -14.20 5.08
N PHE A 225 0.22 -13.04 5.14
CA PHE A 225 0.59 -11.83 4.41
C PHE A 225 1.11 -10.82 5.43
N PRO A 226 2.44 -10.71 5.59
CA PRO A 226 3.02 -9.88 6.63
C PRO A 226 2.91 -8.39 6.33
N ILE A 227 3.09 -7.56 7.35
CA ILE A 227 3.24 -6.12 7.19
C ILE A 227 4.62 -5.85 6.56
N ILE A 228 4.64 -5.18 5.41
CA ILE A 228 5.86 -4.82 4.68
C ILE A 228 6.46 -3.53 5.25
N ASN A 229 5.62 -2.54 5.51
CA ASN A 229 6.03 -1.26 6.07
C ASN A 229 5.12 -0.89 7.27
N PRO A 230 5.57 -1.14 8.51
CA PRO A 230 4.76 -0.94 9.71
C PRO A 230 4.57 0.53 10.11
N THR A 231 5.40 1.43 9.60
CA THR A 231 5.35 2.85 9.96
C THR A 231 4.42 3.67 9.08
N LEU A 232 3.95 3.08 7.99
CA LEU A 232 3.21 3.76 6.97
C LEU A 232 1.70 3.56 7.12
N HIS A 233 1.03 4.62 7.49
CA HIS A 233 -0.41 4.71 7.63
C HIS A 233 -0.98 5.57 6.49
N LEU A 234 -2.25 5.39 6.17
CA LEU A 234 -2.98 6.25 5.26
C LEU A 234 -4.06 7.00 6.06
N LEU A 235 -4.08 8.32 5.94
CA LEU A 235 -5.19 9.14 6.45
C LEU A 235 -5.99 9.67 5.27
N CYS A 236 -7.28 9.35 5.25
CA CYS A 236 -8.16 9.58 4.12
C CYS A 236 -9.09 10.77 4.37
N PHE A 237 -9.22 11.62 3.39
CA PHE A 237 -10.03 12.83 3.41
C PHE A 237 -11.05 12.78 2.27
N GLN A 238 -12.27 13.19 2.50
CA GLN A 238 -13.23 13.33 1.41
C GLN A 238 -12.70 14.28 0.36
N VAL A 239 -12.88 13.92 -0.89
CA VAL A 239 -12.42 14.71 -2.03
C VAL A 239 -13.58 14.94 -3.00
N SER A 240 -13.69 16.16 -3.50
CA SER A 240 -14.65 16.54 -4.53
C SER A 240 -13.92 16.68 -5.87
N GLN A 241 -14.17 15.72 -6.75
CA GLN A 241 -13.68 15.68 -8.12
C GLN A 241 -14.72 14.98 -8.98
N THR A 242 -14.89 15.39 -10.23
CA THR A 242 -15.76 14.70 -11.18
C THR A 242 -15.02 13.47 -11.72
N PRO A 243 -15.47 12.25 -11.46
CA PRO A 243 -14.80 11.05 -11.93
C PRO A 243 -15.12 10.77 -13.40
N ILE A 244 -14.17 10.17 -14.11
CA ILE A 244 -14.46 9.35 -15.28
C ILE A 244 -14.82 7.97 -14.73
N ILE A 245 -15.95 7.41 -15.12
CA ILE A 245 -16.50 6.18 -14.56
C ILE A 245 -16.18 5.00 -15.49
N PRO A 246 -15.08 4.26 -15.29
CA PRO A 246 -14.86 3.03 -16.02
C PRO A 246 -15.41 1.82 -15.25
N GLN A 247 -15.82 0.80 -15.99
CA GLN A 247 -15.81 -0.55 -15.46
C GLN A 247 -14.37 -1.04 -15.47
N VAL A 248 -13.93 -1.66 -14.37
CA VAL A 248 -12.59 -2.22 -14.26
C VAL A 248 -12.67 -3.68 -13.83
N TRP A 249 -11.68 -4.47 -14.21
CA TRP A 249 -11.45 -5.79 -13.67
C TRP A 249 -10.50 -5.65 -12.48
N ASP A 250 -10.92 -6.16 -11.35
CA ASP A 250 -10.11 -6.25 -10.14
C ASP A 250 -9.70 -7.72 -9.92
N GLU A 251 -8.42 -7.94 -9.69
CA GLU A 251 -7.88 -9.25 -9.32
C GLU A 251 -7.10 -9.14 -8.04
N ASN A 252 -7.49 -9.87 -7.04
CA ASN A 252 -6.80 -9.95 -5.77
C ASN A 252 -6.84 -11.39 -5.24
N GLN A 253 -6.33 -11.61 -4.04
CA GLN A 253 -6.27 -12.94 -3.43
C GLN A 253 -7.62 -13.65 -3.24
N PHE A 254 -8.73 -12.94 -3.38
CA PHE A 254 -10.09 -13.50 -3.28
C PHE A 254 -10.70 -13.84 -4.65
N GLY A 255 -9.97 -13.57 -5.73
CA GLY A 255 -10.38 -13.87 -7.10
C GLY A 255 -10.33 -12.67 -8.03
N THR A 256 -10.92 -12.85 -9.21
CA THR A 256 -11.01 -11.84 -10.27
C THR A 256 -12.46 -11.54 -10.55
N SER A 257 -12.83 -10.27 -10.57
CA SER A 257 -14.23 -9.85 -10.84
C SER A 257 -14.27 -8.47 -11.46
N PRO A 258 -15.27 -8.20 -12.35
CA PRO A 258 -15.54 -6.84 -12.79
C PRO A 258 -16.17 -6.05 -11.65
N ILE A 259 -15.71 -4.81 -11.48
CA ILE A 259 -16.29 -3.83 -10.56
C ILE A 259 -16.60 -2.53 -11.31
N THR A 260 -17.65 -1.84 -10.93
CA THR A 260 -18.00 -0.53 -11.46
C THR A 260 -17.56 0.55 -10.48
N ILE A 261 -16.80 1.50 -10.97
CA ILE A 261 -16.40 2.70 -10.25
C ILE A 261 -17.51 3.75 -10.43
N SER A 262 -17.93 4.43 -9.36
CA SER A 262 -19.06 5.37 -9.48
C SER A 262 -18.67 6.83 -9.23
N SER A 263 -18.02 7.15 -8.12
CA SER A 263 -17.66 8.52 -7.74
C SER A 263 -16.38 8.54 -6.95
N THR A 264 -15.65 9.64 -6.98
CA THR A 264 -14.54 9.86 -6.05
C THR A 264 -15.08 9.86 -4.61
N LYS A 265 -14.28 9.31 -3.72
CA LYS A 265 -14.62 9.22 -2.30
C LYS A 265 -13.57 9.90 -1.44
N TRP A 266 -12.32 9.43 -1.51
CA TRP A 266 -11.25 9.89 -0.65
C TRP A 266 -9.94 10.13 -1.40
N LEU A 267 -9.19 11.10 -0.93
CA LEU A 267 -7.75 11.19 -1.11
C LEU A 267 -7.09 10.70 0.18
N CYS A 268 -6.37 9.58 0.10
CA CYS A 268 -5.64 9.03 1.23
C CYS A 268 -4.17 9.44 1.14
N ALA A 269 -3.70 10.14 2.16
CA ALA A 269 -2.34 10.65 2.24
C ALA A 269 -1.48 9.75 3.13
N PRO A 270 -0.24 9.42 2.72
CA PRO A 270 0.75 8.80 3.59
C PRO A 270 0.93 9.61 4.87
N SER A 271 0.87 8.94 6.01
CA SER A 271 0.84 9.59 7.33
C SER A 271 1.68 8.81 8.34
N THR A 272 2.24 9.53 9.30
CA THR A 272 2.83 8.95 10.51
C THR A 272 1.84 8.99 11.66
N LYS A 273 1.93 8.03 12.58
CA LYS A 273 1.02 7.91 13.72
C LYS A 273 1.78 7.61 15.00
N THR A 274 1.40 8.28 16.08
CA THR A 274 1.87 8.02 17.43
C THR A 274 0.68 7.78 18.36
N VAL A 275 0.70 6.72 19.14
CA VAL A 275 -0.33 6.46 20.17
C VAL A 275 -0.11 7.45 21.31
N VAL A 276 -1.19 8.12 21.72
CA VAL A 276 -1.18 8.96 22.92
C VAL A 276 -1.32 8.02 24.11
N SER A 277 -0.31 8.01 24.99
CA SER A 277 -0.44 7.30 26.27
C SER A 277 -1.64 7.88 27.04
N SER A 278 -2.61 7.03 27.34
CA SER A 278 -3.72 7.34 28.24
C SER A 278 -3.23 7.61 29.66
#